data_ef98bbbbe6ca1b0cc7dc2673ac4fe771
#
_entry.id   ef98bbbbe6ca1b0cc7dc2673ac4fe771
#
_cell.length_a   1.000
_cell.length_b   1.000
_cell.length_c   1.000
_cell.angle_alpha   90.00
_cell.angle_beta   90.00
_cell.angle_gamma   90.00
#
_symmetry.space_group_name_H-M   'P 1'
#
loop_
_entity.id
_entity.type
_entity.pdbx_description
1 polymer ?
#
loop_
_entity_poly.entity_id
_entity_poly.type
_entity_poly.pdbx_seq_one_letter_code
_entity_poly.pdbx_strand_id
1 'polypeptide(L)'
;MLKKCLPLLLLCTAPVFAKPVLTVYTYDSFAADWGPGPKIKKAFEANCNCELKLVALEDGVSLLNRLRMEGKNSKADVVLGLDNNLLDAASKTGLFAKSGVAADAVNVPGGWNNDTFVPFDYGYFAFVYDKNKLKNPPQSLKELVESDQN
;
A
#
# COMPACT_ATOMS: atom_id res chain seq x y z
N MET A 1 8.48 -49.99 54.77
CA MET A 1 8.38 -49.89 53.33
C MET A 1 7.67 -48.55 52.97
N LEU A 2 8.44 -47.52 52.63
CA LEU A 2 7.92 -46.16 52.37
C LEU A 2 7.71 -46.01 50.86
N LYS A 3 6.48 -46.02 50.39
CA LYS A 3 6.13 -45.78 48.99
C LYS A 3 6.25 -44.26 48.70
N LYS A 4 7.29 -43.88 47.93
CA LYS A 4 7.45 -42.52 47.42
C LYS A 4 6.46 -42.30 46.29
N CYS A 5 5.38 -41.52 46.53
CA CYS A 5 4.55 -40.99 45.48
C CYS A 5 5.26 -39.79 44.81
N LEU A 6 5.63 -39.96 43.55
CA LEU A 6 6.19 -38.91 42.69
C LEU A 6 4.99 -38.08 42.10
N PRO A 7 4.89 -36.79 42.37
CA PRO A 7 3.82 -36.00 41.75
C PRO A 7 4.14 -35.81 40.26
N LEU A 8 3.22 -36.25 39.39
CA LEU A 8 3.24 -36.04 37.95
C LEU A 8 2.86 -34.56 37.67
N LEU A 9 3.84 -33.74 37.38
CA LEU A 9 3.62 -32.36 36.97
C LEU A 9 3.07 -32.37 35.53
N LEU A 10 1.74 -32.15 35.36
CA LEU A 10 1.14 -31.90 34.07
C LEU A 10 1.55 -30.49 33.62
N LEU A 11 2.52 -30.41 32.68
CA LEU A 11 2.77 -29.16 31.95
C LEU A 11 1.59 -28.91 30.99
N CYS A 12 0.69 -28.01 31.36
CA CYS A 12 -0.30 -27.43 30.44
C CYS A 12 0.43 -26.53 29.46
N THR A 13 0.79 -27.00 28.27
CA THR A 13 1.23 -26.18 27.16
C THR A 13 0.01 -25.53 26.55
N ALA A 14 -0.24 -24.25 26.87
CA ALA A 14 -1.23 -23.45 26.15
C ALA A 14 -0.77 -23.31 24.68
N PRO A 15 -1.65 -23.54 23.69
CA PRO A 15 -1.31 -23.33 22.30
C PRO A 15 -1.05 -21.83 22.09
N VAL A 16 0.17 -21.47 21.71
CA VAL A 16 0.50 -20.13 21.26
C VAL A 16 0.02 -20.01 19.82
N PHE A 17 -1.14 -19.41 19.62
CA PHE A 17 -1.61 -19.06 18.29
C PHE A 17 -0.76 -17.89 17.78
N ALA A 18 -0.01 -18.10 16.70
CA ALA A 18 0.66 -17.02 16.00
C ALA A 18 -0.41 -16.02 15.48
N LYS A 19 -0.13 -14.73 15.62
CA LYS A 19 -1.01 -13.71 15.07
C LYS A 19 -1.10 -13.86 13.55
N PRO A 20 -2.29 -13.68 12.95
CA PRO A 20 -2.41 -13.65 11.50
C PRO A 20 -1.58 -12.51 10.92
N VAL A 21 -0.95 -12.74 9.77
CA VAL A 21 -0.12 -11.74 9.06
C VAL A 21 -0.91 -11.25 7.85
N LEU A 22 -1.08 -9.92 7.75
CA LEU A 22 -1.60 -9.25 6.57
C LEU A 22 -0.42 -8.65 5.80
N THR A 23 -0.21 -9.09 4.56
CA THR A 23 0.89 -8.63 3.72
C THR A 23 0.41 -7.55 2.75
N VAL A 24 1.01 -6.37 2.84
CA VAL A 24 0.72 -5.22 1.98
C VAL A 24 1.92 -4.96 1.07
N TYR A 25 1.73 -5.09 -0.24
CA TYR A 25 2.71 -4.63 -1.22
C TYR A 25 2.49 -3.15 -1.48
N THR A 26 3.55 -2.36 -1.36
CA THR A 26 3.49 -0.91 -1.49
C THR A 26 4.78 -0.35 -2.09
N TYR A 27 4.93 0.96 -2.14
CA TYR A 27 6.09 1.64 -2.68
C TYR A 27 6.99 2.18 -1.55
N ASP A 28 8.28 2.38 -1.88
CA ASP A 28 9.31 2.69 -0.89
C ASP A 28 9.00 3.90 -0.01
N SER A 29 8.55 5.00 -0.59
CA SER A 29 8.27 6.22 0.18
C SER A 29 7.07 6.09 1.13
N PHE A 30 6.11 5.19 0.84
CA PHE A 30 5.04 4.87 1.79
C PHE A 30 5.57 4.11 3.01
N ALA A 31 6.44 3.13 2.77
CA ALA A 31 6.96 2.23 3.81
C ALA A 31 8.14 2.81 4.59
N ALA A 32 8.77 3.88 4.10
CA ALA A 32 9.92 4.52 4.74
C ALA A 32 9.58 5.03 6.15
N ASP A 33 10.59 5.15 7.02
CA ASP A 33 10.42 5.61 8.41
C ASP A 33 9.74 6.98 8.52
N TRP A 34 9.99 7.86 7.55
CA TRP A 34 9.37 9.19 7.43
C TRP A 34 8.02 9.17 6.72
N GLY A 35 7.67 8.06 6.06
CA GLY A 35 6.41 7.89 5.35
C GLY A 35 5.22 7.60 6.27
N PRO A 36 4.01 7.49 5.71
CA PRO A 36 2.80 7.22 6.51
C PRO A 36 2.69 5.76 6.97
N GLY A 37 3.35 4.82 6.29
CA GLY A 37 3.23 3.39 6.51
C GLY A 37 3.47 2.95 7.95
N PRO A 38 4.57 3.35 8.63
CA PRO A 38 4.83 2.94 10.01
C PRO A 38 3.75 3.38 11.00
N LYS A 39 3.17 4.58 10.81
CA LYS A 39 2.09 5.08 11.66
C LYS A 39 0.79 4.30 11.43
N ILE A 40 0.47 4.04 10.17
CA ILE A 40 -0.71 3.25 9.78
C ILE A 40 -0.57 1.82 10.30
N LYS A 41 0.59 1.18 10.11
CA LYS A 41 0.89 -0.15 10.65
C LYS A 41 0.62 -0.20 12.15
N LYS A 42 1.21 0.71 12.93
CA LYS A 42 1.03 0.77 14.38
C LYS A 42 -0.44 0.90 14.80
N ALA A 43 -1.18 1.80 14.14
CA ALA A 43 -2.58 2.03 14.45
C ALA A 43 -3.47 0.82 14.07
N PHE A 44 -3.20 0.20 12.94
CA PHE A 44 -3.93 -0.96 12.46
C PHE A 44 -3.71 -2.18 13.34
N GLU A 45 -2.45 -2.51 13.67
CA GLU A 45 -2.09 -3.65 14.54
C GLU A 45 -2.66 -3.54 15.95
N ALA A 46 -2.84 -2.32 16.45
CA ALA A 46 -3.48 -2.08 17.75
C ALA A 46 -4.97 -2.51 17.78
N ASN A 47 -5.63 -2.56 16.61
CA ASN A 47 -7.06 -2.84 16.51
C ASN A 47 -7.36 -4.22 15.91
N CYS A 48 -6.50 -4.78 15.06
CA CYS A 48 -6.80 -6.03 14.35
C CYS A 48 -6.33 -7.30 15.07
N ASN A 49 -5.53 -7.18 16.12
CA ASN A 49 -4.83 -8.33 16.73
C ASN A 49 -4.05 -9.18 15.70
N CYS A 50 -3.49 -8.52 14.68
CA CYS A 50 -2.73 -9.11 13.58
C CYS A 50 -1.36 -8.45 13.46
N GLU A 51 -0.51 -8.97 12.58
CA GLU A 51 0.73 -8.34 12.12
C GLU A 51 0.52 -7.78 10.71
N LEU A 52 0.87 -6.51 10.49
CA LEU A 52 0.89 -5.89 9.17
C LEU A 52 2.31 -5.92 8.60
N LYS A 53 2.54 -6.69 7.55
CA LYS A 53 3.82 -6.77 6.85
C LYS A 53 3.81 -5.86 5.62
N LEU A 54 4.62 -4.80 5.64
CA LEU A 54 4.84 -3.95 4.47
C LEU A 54 5.98 -4.53 3.63
N VAL A 55 5.74 -4.71 2.34
CA VAL A 55 6.73 -5.12 1.34
C VAL A 55 6.85 -3.99 0.35
N ALA A 56 7.96 -3.25 0.45
CA ALA A 56 8.21 -2.08 -0.37
C ALA A 56 8.83 -2.46 -1.71
N LEU A 57 8.36 -1.78 -2.76
CA LEU A 57 8.92 -1.79 -4.10
C LEU A 57 9.19 -0.35 -4.52
N GLU A 58 9.96 -0.14 -5.59
CA GLU A 58 10.40 1.17 -6.01
C GLU A 58 9.20 2.10 -6.30
N ASP A 59 8.22 1.62 -7.08
CA ASP A 59 7.06 2.39 -7.52
C ASP A 59 5.84 1.50 -7.87
N GLY A 60 4.75 2.12 -8.31
CA GLY A 60 3.51 1.42 -8.69
C GLY A 60 3.69 0.52 -9.93
N VAL A 61 4.59 0.87 -10.86
CA VAL A 61 4.87 0.06 -12.05
C VAL A 61 5.59 -1.22 -11.65
N SER A 62 6.63 -1.10 -10.83
CA SER A 62 7.38 -2.22 -10.26
C SER A 62 6.48 -3.14 -9.45
N LEU A 63 5.54 -2.56 -8.71
CA LEU A 63 4.53 -3.26 -7.93
C LEU A 63 3.61 -4.09 -8.83
N LEU A 64 3.05 -3.50 -9.88
CA LEU A 64 2.17 -4.20 -10.82
C LEU A 64 2.93 -5.30 -11.58
N ASN A 65 4.18 -5.05 -11.98
CA ASN A 65 5.02 -6.05 -12.64
C ASN A 65 5.30 -7.25 -11.74
N ARG A 66 5.59 -7.01 -10.47
CA ARG A 66 5.77 -8.09 -9.48
C ARG A 66 4.51 -8.95 -9.34
N LEU A 67 3.35 -8.31 -9.23
CA LEU A 67 2.06 -9.02 -9.15
C LEU A 67 1.82 -9.87 -10.39
N ARG A 68 2.14 -9.37 -11.59
CA ARG A 68 2.04 -10.13 -12.84
C ARG A 68 2.95 -11.35 -12.86
N MET A 69 4.18 -11.21 -12.38
CA MET A 69 5.13 -12.34 -12.30
C MET A 69 4.69 -13.40 -11.29
N GLU A 70 4.20 -12.98 -10.13
CA GLU A 70 3.74 -13.89 -9.09
C GLU A 70 2.38 -14.51 -9.44
N GLY A 71 1.53 -13.79 -10.14
CA GLY A 71 0.18 -14.23 -10.53
C GLY A 71 -0.64 -14.66 -9.32
N LYS A 72 -1.31 -15.81 -9.42
CA LYS A 72 -2.12 -16.38 -8.34
C LYS A 72 -1.30 -16.88 -7.13
N ASN A 73 0.02 -16.92 -7.24
CA ASN A 73 0.93 -17.29 -6.15
C ASN A 73 1.41 -16.08 -5.34
N SER A 74 0.93 -14.88 -5.65
CA SER A 74 1.28 -13.67 -4.90
C SER A 74 0.99 -13.84 -3.42
N LYS A 75 1.86 -13.25 -2.60
CA LYS A 75 1.71 -13.22 -1.15
C LYS A 75 1.06 -11.93 -0.66
N ALA A 76 0.71 -11.03 -1.57
CA ALA A 76 0.02 -9.80 -1.23
C ALA A 76 -1.45 -10.09 -0.92
N ASP A 77 -1.89 -9.66 0.27
CA ASP A 77 -3.30 -9.60 0.63
C ASP A 77 -3.88 -8.25 0.19
N VAL A 78 -3.08 -7.19 0.27
CA VAL A 78 -3.44 -5.83 -0.14
C VAL A 78 -2.32 -5.24 -0.99
N VAL A 79 -2.70 -4.44 -1.98
CA VAL A 79 -1.79 -3.67 -2.81
C VAL A 79 -2.13 -2.19 -2.67
N LEU A 80 -1.13 -1.37 -2.32
CA LEU A 80 -1.27 0.06 -2.14
C LEU A 80 -0.23 0.80 -2.97
N GLY A 81 -0.65 1.69 -3.88
CA GLY A 81 0.25 2.53 -4.67
C GLY A 81 0.13 2.34 -6.18
N LEU A 82 -0.97 1.75 -6.65
CA LEU A 82 -1.33 1.81 -8.06
C LEU A 82 -2.05 3.13 -8.33
N ASP A 83 -1.55 3.92 -9.24
CA ASP A 83 -2.21 5.14 -9.69
C ASP A 83 -3.32 4.86 -10.72
N ASN A 84 -4.11 5.88 -11.04
CA ASN A 84 -5.21 5.74 -12.00
C ASN A 84 -4.76 5.40 -13.43
N ASN A 85 -3.50 5.65 -13.81
CA ASN A 85 -2.96 5.26 -15.12
C ASN A 85 -2.71 3.74 -15.20
N LEU A 86 -2.51 3.07 -14.05
CA LEU A 86 -2.26 1.64 -13.95
C LEU A 86 -3.53 0.80 -13.78
N LEU A 87 -4.68 1.41 -13.49
CA LEU A 87 -5.92 0.68 -13.14
C LEU A 87 -6.41 -0.25 -14.24
N ASP A 88 -6.39 0.18 -15.50
CA ASP A 88 -6.79 -0.68 -16.63
C ASP A 88 -5.88 -1.90 -16.74
N ALA A 89 -4.58 -1.67 -16.67
CA ALA A 89 -3.58 -2.73 -16.72
C ALA A 89 -3.65 -3.68 -15.52
N ALA A 90 -3.96 -3.16 -14.34
CA ALA A 90 -4.16 -3.93 -13.13
C ALA A 90 -5.44 -4.78 -13.23
N SER A 91 -6.56 -4.19 -13.65
CA SER A 91 -7.84 -4.88 -13.84
C SER A 91 -7.72 -6.07 -14.80
N LYS A 92 -6.98 -5.92 -15.89
CA LYS A 92 -6.76 -6.97 -16.90
C LYS A 92 -5.98 -8.17 -16.37
N THR A 93 -5.30 -8.06 -15.22
CA THR A 93 -4.62 -9.20 -14.60
C THR A 93 -5.59 -10.22 -14.02
N GLY A 94 -6.81 -9.81 -13.64
CA GLY A 94 -7.79 -10.67 -12.97
C GLY A 94 -7.36 -11.08 -11.54
N LEU A 95 -6.38 -10.38 -10.94
CA LEU A 95 -5.85 -10.72 -9.62
C LEU A 95 -6.56 -9.98 -8.47
N PHE A 96 -7.33 -8.95 -8.78
CA PHE A 96 -7.97 -8.10 -7.78
C PHE A 96 -9.43 -8.49 -7.55
N ALA A 97 -9.84 -8.47 -6.30
CA ALA A 97 -11.22 -8.71 -5.88
C ALA A 97 -11.94 -7.39 -5.56
N LYS A 98 -13.25 -7.42 -5.47
CA LYS A 98 -14.03 -6.29 -4.99
C LYS A 98 -13.63 -5.92 -3.58
N SER A 99 -13.46 -4.63 -3.32
CA SER A 99 -13.00 -4.10 -2.03
C SER A 99 -14.04 -4.20 -0.92
N GLY A 100 -15.32 -4.18 -1.28
CA GLY A 100 -16.42 -4.05 -0.33
C GLY A 100 -16.54 -2.68 0.34
N VAL A 101 -15.69 -1.71 -0.03
CA VAL A 101 -15.75 -0.33 0.47
C VAL A 101 -16.83 0.43 -0.29
N ALA A 102 -17.72 1.11 0.45
CA ALA A 102 -18.77 1.92 -0.14
C ALA A 102 -18.18 3.18 -0.81
N ALA A 103 -18.71 3.56 -1.97
CA ALA A 103 -18.18 4.69 -2.75
C ALA A 103 -18.27 6.04 -2.00
N ASP A 104 -19.23 6.20 -1.10
CA ASP A 104 -19.43 7.37 -0.25
C ASP A 104 -18.44 7.46 0.92
N ALA A 105 -17.71 6.39 1.20
CA ALA A 105 -16.65 6.38 2.21
C ALA A 105 -15.40 7.15 1.80
N VAL A 106 -15.28 7.55 0.52
CA VAL A 106 -14.13 8.27 -0.02
C VAL A 106 -14.53 9.61 -0.60
N ASN A 107 -13.72 10.64 -0.32
CA ASN A 107 -13.96 12.00 -0.81
C ASN A 107 -12.77 12.43 -1.67
N VAL A 108 -12.91 12.28 -2.99
CA VAL A 108 -11.92 12.71 -3.98
C VAL A 108 -12.56 13.68 -4.99
N PRO A 109 -11.81 14.66 -5.51
CA PRO A 109 -12.30 15.55 -6.54
C PRO A 109 -12.81 14.77 -7.76
N GLY A 110 -14.00 15.12 -8.23
CA GLY A 110 -14.66 14.44 -9.36
C GLY A 110 -15.38 13.13 -8.97
N GLY A 111 -15.35 12.74 -7.71
CA GLY A 111 -15.96 11.50 -7.23
C GLY A 111 -15.14 10.24 -7.57
N TRP A 112 -15.60 9.11 -7.10
CA TRP A 112 -15.00 7.81 -7.37
C TRP A 112 -16.08 6.75 -7.59
N ASN A 113 -15.95 5.99 -8.67
CA ASN A 113 -16.89 4.92 -8.99
C ASN A 113 -16.12 3.67 -9.45
N ASN A 114 -15.56 2.95 -8.50
CA ASN A 114 -14.88 1.69 -8.75
C ASN A 114 -15.06 0.80 -7.51
N ASP A 115 -15.49 -0.45 -7.70
CA ASP A 115 -15.76 -1.38 -6.60
C ASP A 115 -14.57 -2.25 -6.21
N THR A 116 -13.51 -2.23 -6.99
CA THR A 116 -12.29 -3.00 -6.78
C THR A 116 -11.17 -2.15 -6.19
N PHE A 117 -10.92 -0.99 -6.78
CA PHE A 117 -9.87 -0.07 -6.36
C PHE A 117 -10.43 1.06 -5.51
N VAL A 118 -9.78 1.34 -4.39
CA VAL A 118 -10.19 2.38 -3.44
C VAL A 118 -9.12 3.46 -3.40
N PRO A 119 -9.44 4.74 -3.60
CA PRO A 119 -8.45 5.81 -3.50
C PRO A 119 -7.94 5.93 -2.06
N PHE A 120 -6.62 5.95 -1.92
CA PHE A 120 -5.92 6.20 -0.66
C PHE A 120 -5.61 7.68 -0.50
N ASP A 121 -5.14 8.30 -1.57
CA ASP A 121 -4.84 9.71 -1.66
C ASP A 121 -5.12 10.24 -3.07
N TYR A 122 -4.95 11.54 -3.26
CA TYR A 122 -4.91 12.17 -4.56
C TYR A 122 -3.93 13.34 -4.57
N GLY A 123 -3.43 13.69 -5.75
CA GLY A 123 -2.53 14.82 -5.93
C GLY A 123 -2.65 15.40 -7.33
N TYR A 124 -2.08 16.60 -7.50
CA TYR A 124 -1.98 17.26 -8.78
C TYR A 124 -0.53 17.35 -9.22
N PHE A 125 -0.28 17.06 -10.49
CA PHE A 125 1.01 17.38 -11.07
C PHE A 125 1.10 18.89 -11.33
N ALA A 126 2.28 19.44 -11.01
CA ALA A 126 2.53 20.87 -11.23
C ALA A 126 3.99 21.07 -11.66
N PHE A 127 4.24 22.17 -12.36
CA PHE A 127 5.60 22.61 -12.61
C PHE A 127 6.17 23.30 -11.39
N VAL A 128 7.38 22.91 -11.01
CA VAL A 128 8.15 23.54 -9.95
C VAL A 128 9.35 24.25 -10.59
N TYR A 129 9.56 25.50 -10.26
CA TYR A 129 10.64 26.29 -10.80
C TYR A 129 11.33 27.13 -9.70
N ASP A 130 12.61 27.44 -9.90
CA ASP A 130 13.34 28.37 -9.04
C ASP A 130 13.01 29.81 -9.48
N LYS A 131 12.21 30.52 -8.66
CA LYS A 131 11.79 31.89 -8.92
C LYS A 131 12.95 32.91 -9.01
N ASN A 132 14.13 32.56 -8.50
CA ASN A 132 15.32 33.43 -8.59
C ASN A 132 16.03 33.27 -9.95
N LYS A 133 15.91 32.11 -10.56
CA LYS A 133 16.52 31.81 -11.85
C LYS A 133 15.59 32.04 -13.03
N LEU A 134 14.34 31.65 -12.91
CA LEU A 134 13.34 31.76 -13.97
C LEU A 134 12.27 32.80 -13.59
N LYS A 135 12.28 33.97 -14.26
CA LYS A 135 11.36 35.07 -13.97
C LYS A 135 10.01 34.92 -14.64
N ASN A 136 9.97 34.31 -15.81
CA ASN A 136 8.76 34.10 -16.61
C ASN A 136 8.59 32.61 -16.88
N PRO A 137 8.05 31.83 -15.92
CA PRO A 137 7.86 30.39 -16.11
C PRO A 137 6.78 30.12 -17.16
N PRO A 138 6.90 29.04 -17.94
CA PRO A 138 5.84 28.60 -18.85
C PRO A 138 4.54 28.36 -18.09
N GLN A 139 3.44 28.78 -18.68
CA GLN A 139 2.09 28.65 -18.09
C GLN A 139 1.34 27.42 -18.63
N SER A 140 1.91 26.72 -19.60
CA SER A 140 1.34 25.52 -20.21
C SER A 140 2.41 24.55 -20.67
N LEU A 141 2.04 23.29 -20.91
CA LEU A 141 2.93 22.28 -21.51
C LEU A 141 3.41 22.72 -22.90
N LYS A 142 2.54 23.38 -23.67
CA LYS A 142 2.88 23.90 -24.98
C LYS A 142 3.99 24.94 -24.87
N GLU A 143 3.83 25.94 -24.02
CA GLU A 143 4.85 26.97 -23.78
C GLU A 143 6.15 26.35 -23.28
N LEU A 144 6.10 25.31 -22.43
CA LEU A 144 7.29 24.61 -21.94
C LEU A 144 8.07 23.99 -23.10
N VAL A 145 7.38 23.32 -24.04
CA VAL A 145 8.02 22.69 -25.21
C VAL A 145 8.56 23.72 -26.21
N GLU A 146 7.86 24.85 -26.38
CA GLU A 146 8.26 25.92 -27.29
C GLU A 146 9.30 26.88 -26.68
N SER A 147 9.55 26.79 -25.39
CA SER A 147 10.52 27.64 -24.70
C SER A 147 11.96 27.12 -24.81
N ASP A 148 12.91 28.01 -25.07
CA ASP A 148 14.35 27.71 -25.03
C ASP A 148 14.93 27.77 -23.59
N GLN A 149 14.11 27.49 -22.61
CA GLN A 149 14.50 27.51 -21.19
C GLN A 149 15.26 26.22 -20.86
N ASN A 150 16.57 26.29 -20.84
CA ASN A 150 17.48 25.24 -20.35
C ASN A 150 17.90 25.49 -18.90
#